data_ef2434e040ce2fa928787481f2db5fef
#
_entry.id   ef2434e040ce2fa928787481f2db5fef
#
_cell.length_a   1.000
_cell.length_b   1.000
_cell.length_c   1.000
_cell.angle_alpha   90.00
_cell.angle_beta   90.00
_cell.angle_gamma   90.00
#
_symmetry.space_group_name_H-M   'P 1'
#
loop_
_entity.id
_entity.type
_entity.pdbx_description
1 polymer ?
#
loop_
_entity_poly.entity_id
_entity_poly.type
_entity_poly.pdbx_seq_one_letter_code
_entity_poly.pdbx_strand_id
1 'polypeptide(L)'
;MKKPNFIIAGFPKCGTTSLFHYLKQHPEIFMPKQKELHFFTQPQIFKLNKGPKDKVVKQPHIKSEKEYLELFKSVKDEVAVGDASRSYINYPENFGMIKQYLNDPKVIVIVRDPIDRAYSNYLHLKRELRETMDFFSALKNEDNRREESYSDFWYYRFNSTYYKKILMAKKTFSNVLVLTAEEFKRNPEITLKKVYSFLGVKLIVKKQALETKFNVGGYYKKNLITSLIFQPSRFKNALKKIIKPTRGIKMLVSRFSRLFQIKQPSIDQDSLNYLKKHFSKEINNLKKMNIDVSKWRKY
;
A
#
# COMPACT_ATOMS: atom_id res chain seq x y z
N MET A 1 20.59 -16.73 -8.36
CA MET A 1 19.78 -16.16 -7.25
C MET A 1 18.30 -16.43 -7.53
N LYS A 2 17.53 -16.83 -6.51
CA LYS A 2 16.08 -17.01 -6.67
C LYS A 2 15.42 -15.65 -6.87
N LYS A 3 14.55 -15.52 -7.89
CA LYS A 3 13.71 -14.36 -8.13
C LYS A 3 12.38 -14.51 -7.36
N PRO A 4 11.65 -13.42 -7.07
CA PRO A 4 10.28 -13.50 -6.54
C PRO A 4 9.39 -14.35 -7.46
N ASN A 5 8.60 -15.25 -6.86
CA ASN A 5 7.57 -16.01 -7.54
C ASN A 5 6.15 -15.57 -7.16
N PHE A 6 6.03 -14.55 -6.30
CA PHE A 6 4.78 -13.83 -6.09
C PHE A 6 5.01 -12.34 -5.82
N ILE A 7 3.99 -11.53 -6.10
CA ILE A 7 3.98 -10.09 -5.83
C ILE A 7 2.72 -9.67 -5.06
N ILE A 8 2.87 -8.72 -4.12
CA ILE A 8 1.76 -7.96 -3.56
C ILE A 8 1.71 -6.63 -4.31
N ALA A 9 0.88 -6.57 -5.37
CA ALA A 9 0.92 -5.51 -6.36
C ALA A 9 0.21 -4.21 -5.96
N GLY A 10 -0.66 -4.22 -4.97
CA GLY A 10 -1.46 -3.05 -4.57
C GLY A 10 -2.64 -3.44 -3.67
N PHE A 11 -3.53 -2.53 -3.35
CA PHE A 11 -3.48 -1.08 -3.60
C PHE A 11 -2.93 -0.33 -2.38
N PRO A 12 -2.45 0.92 -2.53
CA PRO A 12 -2.03 1.72 -1.38
C PRO A 12 -3.21 1.96 -0.43
N LYS A 13 -2.97 1.95 0.90
CA LYS A 13 -3.99 2.15 1.95
C LYS A 13 -5.04 1.03 2.09
N CYS A 14 -4.79 -0.14 1.50
CA CYS A 14 -5.67 -1.32 1.57
C CYS A 14 -5.16 -2.43 2.52
N GLY A 15 -4.06 -2.23 3.25
CA GLY A 15 -3.57 -3.24 4.20
C GLY A 15 -2.38 -4.08 3.72
N THR A 16 -1.77 -3.77 2.56
CA THR A 16 -0.59 -4.47 2.03
C THR A 16 0.59 -4.53 3.00
N THR A 17 0.72 -3.56 3.91
CA THR A 17 1.79 -3.58 4.92
C THR A 17 1.53 -4.62 6.00
N SER A 18 0.28 -4.79 6.45
CA SER A 18 -0.08 -5.84 7.40
C SER A 18 0.15 -7.21 6.79
N LEU A 19 -0.32 -7.42 5.54
CA LEU A 19 -0.08 -8.67 4.82
C LEU A 19 1.42 -8.96 4.69
N PHE A 20 2.23 -8.00 4.26
CA PHE A 20 3.68 -8.14 4.17
C PHE A 20 4.30 -8.63 5.49
N HIS A 21 3.92 -8.03 6.61
CA HIS A 21 4.49 -8.40 7.91
C HIS A 21 4.02 -9.77 8.40
N TYR A 22 2.78 -10.17 8.08
CA TYR A 22 2.29 -11.51 8.41
C TYR A 22 2.99 -12.58 7.57
N LEU A 23 3.10 -12.38 6.26
CA LEU A 23 3.80 -13.32 5.38
C LEU A 23 5.27 -13.48 5.78
N LYS A 24 5.94 -12.40 6.17
CA LYS A 24 7.34 -12.43 6.60
C LYS A 24 7.60 -13.30 7.85
N GLN A 25 6.57 -13.67 8.60
CA GLN A 25 6.70 -14.51 9.79
C GLN A 25 6.48 -16.00 9.49
N HIS A 26 6.10 -16.33 8.25
CA HIS A 26 5.88 -17.70 7.84
C HIS A 26 7.21 -18.39 7.46
N PRO A 27 7.49 -19.63 7.92
CA PRO A 27 8.78 -20.28 7.70
C PRO A 27 9.07 -20.58 6.22
N GLU A 28 8.05 -20.84 5.41
CA GLU A 28 8.19 -21.17 3.99
C GLU A 28 8.05 -19.95 3.07
N ILE A 29 8.00 -18.71 3.63
CA ILE A 29 7.84 -17.47 2.84
C ILE A 29 9.01 -16.53 3.11
N PHE A 30 9.71 -16.16 2.06
CA PHE A 30 10.72 -15.12 2.11
C PHE A 30 10.12 -13.77 1.70
N MET A 31 10.31 -12.76 2.54
CA MET A 31 10.05 -11.35 2.22
C MET A 31 11.32 -10.54 2.53
N PRO A 32 11.78 -9.68 1.62
CA PRO A 32 12.99 -8.87 1.85
C PRO A 32 12.83 -7.95 3.06
N LYS A 33 13.95 -7.44 3.58
CA LYS A 33 13.91 -6.47 4.71
C LYS A 33 13.19 -5.18 4.31
N GLN A 34 13.37 -4.76 3.08
CA GLN A 34 12.77 -3.57 2.48
C GLN A 34 11.45 -3.91 1.80
N LYS A 35 10.42 -3.12 2.05
CA LYS A 35 9.13 -3.10 1.33
C LYS A 35 9.13 -1.94 0.33
N GLU A 36 8.25 -1.99 -0.66
CA GLU A 36 8.10 -0.95 -1.69
C GLU A 36 9.39 -0.79 -2.52
N LEU A 37 9.79 -1.90 -3.15
CA LEU A 37 10.97 -1.96 -4.00
C LEU A 37 10.78 -1.13 -5.28
N HIS A 38 9.56 -1.13 -5.82
CA HIS A 38 9.15 -0.36 -7.00
C HIS A 38 10.02 -0.59 -8.25
N PHE A 39 10.76 -1.69 -8.32
CA PHE A 39 11.73 -1.96 -9.36
C PHE A 39 11.13 -1.86 -10.77
N PHE A 40 9.99 -2.51 -11.00
CA PHE A 40 9.33 -2.52 -12.32
C PHE A 40 8.57 -1.23 -12.67
N THR A 41 8.34 -0.35 -11.72
CA THR A 41 7.62 0.92 -11.93
C THR A 41 8.49 2.15 -11.65
N GLN A 42 9.77 1.92 -11.41
CA GLN A 42 10.72 2.99 -11.12
C GLN A 42 10.77 4.08 -12.19
N PRO A 43 10.78 3.78 -13.51
CA PRO A 43 10.80 4.81 -14.54
C PRO A 43 9.59 5.74 -14.50
N GLN A 44 8.39 5.21 -14.20
CA GLN A 44 7.16 6.00 -14.12
C GLN A 44 7.13 6.86 -12.85
N ILE A 45 7.30 6.21 -11.68
CA ILE A 45 7.16 6.92 -10.40
C ILE A 45 8.32 7.88 -10.13
N PHE A 46 9.50 7.67 -10.72
CA PHE A 46 10.64 8.55 -10.54
C PHE A 46 10.39 9.97 -11.08
N LYS A 47 9.64 10.07 -12.18
CA LYS A 47 9.25 11.35 -12.80
C LYS A 47 8.24 12.12 -11.95
N LEU A 48 7.43 11.44 -11.15
CA LEU A 48 6.36 12.01 -10.33
C LEU A 48 6.92 12.48 -8.97
N ASN A 49 7.38 13.73 -8.89
CA ASN A 49 8.11 14.21 -7.71
C ASN A 49 7.96 15.71 -7.41
N LYS A 50 6.99 16.36 -8.03
CA LYS A 50 6.80 17.83 -7.93
C LYS A 50 5.91 18.24 -6.76
N GLY A 51 5.11 17.33 -6.21
CA GLY A 51 4.24 17.62 -5.07
C GLY A 51 5.02 17.95 -3.78
N PRO A 52 4.36 18.60 -2.80
CA PRO A 52 4.98 19.01 -1.54
C PRO A 52 5.73 17.84 -0.87
N LYS A 53 7.03 18.01 -0.67
CA LYS A 53 7.94 17.02 -0.06
C LYS A 53 8.02 15.65 -0.76
N ASP A 54 7.55 15.51 -1.98
CA ASP A 54 7.65 14.25 -2.74
C ASP A 54 9.10 13.78 -2.84
N LYS A 55 10.05 14.67 -3.14
CA LYS A 55 11.48 14.36 -3.20
C LYS A 55 12.07 13.88 -1.87
N VAL A 56 11.46 14.27 -0.74
CA VAL A 56 11.93 13.91 0.61
C VAL A 56 11.40 12.56 1.03
N VAL A 57 10.13 12.25 0.70
CA VAL A 57 9.51 10.96 1.05
C VAL A 57 9.86 9.84 0.10
N LYS A 58 10.35 10.15 -1.09
CA LYS A 58 10.83 9.12 -2.01
C LYS A 58 11.87 8.27 -1.30
N GLN A 59 11.51 7.02 -1.10
CA GLN A 59 12.46 6.02 -0.64
C GLN A 59 13.52 5.81 -1.73
N PRO A 60 14.74 5.38 -1.37
CA PRO A 60 15.71 5.00 -2.37
C PRO A 60 15.09 3.87 -3.22
N HIS A 61 14.76 4.21 -4.47
CA HIS A 61 14.30 3.23 -5.44
C HIS A 61 15.45 2.32 -5.82
N ILE A 62 15.14 1.06 -6.01
CA ILE A 62 16.07 0.10 -6.60
C ILE A 62 16.40 0.58 -8.01
N LYS A 63 17.67 0.82 -8.30
CA LYS A 63 18.11 1.47 -9.54
C LYS A 63 18.59 0.47 -10.59
N SER A 64 18.97 -0.73 -10.17
CA SER A 64 19.53 -1.75 -11.06
C SER A 64 19.00 -3.13 -10.73
N GLU A 65 19.06 -4.02 -11.71
CA GLU A 65 18.73 -5.43 -11.52
C GLU A 65 19.62 -6.08 -10.44
N LYS A 66 20.91 -5.74 -10.42
CA LYS A 66 21.84 -6.21 -9.40
C LYS A 66 21.38 -5.84 -7.98
N GLU A 67 20.99 -4.58 -7.76
CA GLU A 67 20.44 -4.14 -6.47
C GLU A 67 19.14 -4.88 -6.12
N TYR A 68 18.28 -5.12 -7.11
CA TYR A 68 17.03 -5.85 -6.92
C TYR A 68 17.29 -7.30 -6.49
N LEU A 69 18.13 -8.03 -7.21
CA LEU A 69 18.45 -9.42 -6.93
C LEU A 69 19.19 -9.58 -5.60
N GLU A 70 20.05 -8.64 -5.23
CA GLU A 70 20.78 -8.65 -3.95
C GLU A 70 19.85 -8.72 -2.72
N LEU A 71 18.62 -8.19 -2.82
CA LEU A 71 17.62 -8.29 -1.76
C LEU A 71 17.12 -9.70 -1.51
N PHE A 72 17.32 -10.61 -2.45
CA PHE A 72 16.86 -12.00 -2.42
C PHE A 72 18.01 -13.01 -2.24
N LYS A 73 19.25 -12.55 -2.08
CA LYS A 73 20.43 -13.42 -1.93
C LYS A 73 20.37 -14.36 -0.72
N SER A 74 19.61 -13.99 0.32
CA SER A 74 19.46 -14.78 1.53
C SER A 74 18.29 -15.76 1.48
N VAL A 75 17.62 -15.91 0.34
CA VAL A 75 16.61 -16.96 0.11
C VAL A 75 17.30 -18.31 0.16
N LYS A 76 16.76 -19.25 0.95
CA LYS A 76 17.22 -20.62 1.09
C LYS A 76 16.21 -21.57 0.45
N ASP A 77 15.43 -22.24 1.27
CA ASP A 77 14.48 -23.27 0.87
C ASP A 77 13.02 -22.80 0.89
N GLU A 78 12.81 -21.48 1.07
CA GLU A 78 11.46 -20.94 1.07
C GLU A 78 10.77 -21.23 -0.28
N VAL A 79 9.52 -21.71 -0.19
CA VAL A 79 8.67 -22.07 -1.32
C VAL A 79 8.17 -20.81 -2.04
N ALA A 80 7.78 -19.81 -1.26
CA ALA A 80 7.26 -18.54 -1.76
C ALA A 80 8.23 -17.40 -1.47
N VAL A 81 8.62 -16.68 -2.53
CA VAL A 81 9.53 -15.52 -2.46
C VAL A 81 8.78 -14.30 -2.98
N GLY A 82 8.63 -13.26 -2.16
CA GLY A 82 7.73 -12.17 -2.44
C GLY A 82 8.34 -10.79 -2.60
N ASP A 83 7.80 -10.01 -3.53
CA ASP A 83 8.00 -8.56 -3.64
C ASP A 83 6.67 -7.83 -3.32
N ALA A 84 6.70 -6.85 -2.42
CA ALA A 84 5.52 -6.08 -2.05
C ALA A 84 5.70 -4.61 -2.44
N SER A 85 5.22 -4.29 -3.63
CA SER A 85 5.32 -2.96 -4.24
C SER A 85 3.96 -2.49 -4.76
N ARG A 86 3.31 -1.62 -3.98
CA ARG A 86 1.93 -1.14 -4.23
C ARG A 86 1.75 -0.38 -5.55
N SER A 87 2.83 0.06 -6.19
CA SER A 87 2.76 0.75 -7.47
C SER A 87 2.51 -0.19 -8.64
N TYR A 88 2.85 -1.47 -8.53
CA TYR A 88 2.78 -2.37 -9.67
C TYR A 88 1.39 -2.42 -10.30
N ILE A 89 0.33 -2.48 -9.48
CA ILE A 89 -1.06 -2.50 -9.97
C ILE A 89 -1.48 -1.21 -10.69
N ASN A 90 -0.81 -0.09 -10.41
CA ASN A 90 -1.17 1.21 -10.96
C ASN A 90 -0.60 1.45 -12.37
N TYR A 91 0.34 0.62 -12.80
CA TYR A 91 1.04 0.73 -14.09
C TYR A 91 0.93 -0.58 -14.87
N PRO A 92 -0.29 -0.91 -15.35
CA PRO A 92 -0.56 -2.19 -16.04
C PRO A 92 0.25 -2.37 -17.33
N GLU A 93 0.75 -1.30 -17.92
CA GLU A 93 1.67 -1.34 -19.05
C GLU A 93 2.95 -2.14 -18.76
N ASN A 94 3.33 -2.27 -17.49
CA ASN A 94 4.52 -3.04 -17.09
C ASN A 94 4.20 -4.53 -16.80
N PHE A 95 2.94 -4.96 -16.85
CA PHE A 95 2.59 -6.34 -16.48
C PHE A 95 3.23 -7.39 -17.36
N GLY A 96 3.33 -7.15 -18.67
CA GLY A 96 4.03 -8.06 -19.59
C GLY A 96 5.49 -8.26 -19.21
N MET A 97 6.21 -7.17 -18.92
CA MET A 97 7.59 -7.21 -18.46
C MET A 97 7.72 -7.93 -17.10
N ILE A 98 6.83 -7.65 -16.14
CA ILE A 98 6.83 -8.31 -14.84
C ILE A 98 6.62 -9.82 -15.01
N LYS A 99 5.63 -10.22 -15.83
CA LYS A 99 5.33 -11.62 -16.12
C LYS A 99 6.54 -12.33 -16.69
N GLN A 100 7.16 -11.77 -17.71
CA GLN A 100 8.32 -12.35 -18.36
C GLN A 100 9.52 -12.44 -17.41
N TYR A 101 9.84 -11.35 -16.71
CA TYR A 101 11.02 -11.29 -15.84
C TYR A 101 10.94 -12.23 -14.63
N LEU A 102 9.74 -12.35 -14.02
CA LEU A 102 9.48 -13.19 -12.84
C LEU A 102 8.93 -14.58 -13.17
N ASN A 103 8.84 -14.95 -14.46
CA ASN A 103 8.28 -16.21 -14.91
C ASN A 103 6.86 -16.47 -14.40
N ASP A 104 5.94 -15.55 -14.75
CA ASP A 104 4.51 -15.58 -14.38
C ASP A 104 4.25 -15.70 -12.86
N PRO A 105 4.61 -14.67 -12.08
CA PRO A 105 4.47 -14.71 -10.63
C PRO A 105 2.99 -14.73 -10.22
N LYS A 106 2.69 -15.35 -9.07
CA LYS A 106 1.38 -15.22 -8.41
C LYS A 106 1.17 -13.77 -7.96
N VAL A 107 0.01 -13.20 -8.26
CA VAL A 107 -0.28 -11.79 -7.96
C VAL A 107 -1.33 -11.68 -6.85
N ILE A 108 -1.03 -10.97 -5.79
CA ILE A 108 -1.96 -10.66 -4.71
C ILE A 108 -2.32 -9.17 -4.76
N VAL A 109 -3.62 -8.90 -4.80
CA VAL A 109 -4.18 -7.54 -4.79
C VAL A 109 -5.11 -7.41 -3.61
N ILE A 110 -5.02 -6.31 -2.87
CA ILE A 110 -5.96 -5.98 -1.80
C ILE A 110 -6.68 -4.70 -2.18
N VAL A 111 -8.00 -4.78 -2.25
CA VAL A 111 -8.89 -3.63 -2.45
C VAL A 111 -9.56 -3.23 -1.13
N ARG A 112 -10.13 -2.06 -1.08
CA ARG A 112 -10.87 -1.51 0.05
C ARG A 112 -12.02 -0.68 -0.49
N ASP A 113 -13.07 -0.41 0.32
CA ASP A 113 -14.05 0.62 -0.02
C ASP A 113 -13.33 1.84 -0.62
N PRO A 114 -13.60 2.21 -1.88
CA PRO A 114 -12.82 3.22 -2.59
C PRO A 114 -12.89 4.61 -1.95
N ILE A 115 -14.01 4.96 -1.29
CA ILE A 115 -14.16 6.21 -0.56
C ILE A 115 -13.28 6.18 0.70
N ASP A 116 -13.37 5.10 1.48
CA ASP A 116 -12.54 4.93 2.68
C ASP A 116 -11.04 4.87 2.34
N ARG A 117 -10.69 4.28 1.20
CA ARG A 117 -9.32 4.26 0.71
C ARG A 117 -8.83 5.67 0.37
N ALA A 118 -9.62 6.42 -0.42
CA ALA A 118 -9.29 7.79 -0.82
C ALA A 118 -9.11 8.68 0.41
N TYR A 119 -10.05 8.62 1.34
CA TYR A 119 -9.99 9.39 2.57
C TYR A 119 -8.81 9.00 3.47
N SER A 120 -8.53 7.70 3.59
CA SER A 120 -7.34 7.22 4.32
C SER A 120 -6.02 7.74 3.73
N ASN A 121 -5.98 7.95 2.42
CA ASN A 121 -4.83 8.51 1.72
C ASN A 121 -4.70 10.03 1.99
N TYR A 122 -5.81 10.76 1.87
CA TYR A 122 -5.88 12.17 2.22
C TYR A 122 -5.41 12.44 3.66
N LEU A 123 -5.97 11.72 4.63
CA LEU A 123 -5.57 11.85 6.04
C LEU A 123 -4.09 11.51 6.28
N HIS A 124 -3.54 10.60 5.50
CA HIS A 124 -2.11 10.30 5.57
C HIS A 124 -1.26 11.52 5.17
N LEU A 125 -1.61 12.19 4.07
CA LEU A 125 -0.92 13.40 3.63
C LEU A 125 -1.16 14.59 4.57
N LYS A 126 -2.37 14.73 5.12
CA LYS A 126 -2.66 15.73 6.18
C LYS A 126 -1.78 15.51 7.41
N ARG A 127 -1.64 14.26 7.88
CA ARG A 127 -0.77 13.91 9.01
C ARG A 127 0.70 14.26 8.75
N GLU A 128 1.17 14.08 7.51
CA GLU A 128 2.52 14.45 7.11
C GLU A 128 2.69 15.96 6.86
N LEU A 129 1.65 16.76 7.06
CA LEU A 129 1.61 18.19 6.78
C LEU A 129 2.01 18.52 5.33
N ARG A 130 1.63 17.65 4.42
CA ARG A 130 1.83 17.79 2.98
C ARG A 130 0.57 18.31 2.30
N GLU A 131 -0.61 17.82 2.70
CA GLU A 131 -1.91 18.27 2.19
C GLU A 131 -2.42 19.46 2.99
N THR A 132 -2.71 20.56 2.31
CA THR A 132 -3.24 21.79 2.90
C THR A 132 -4.72 22.00 2.60
N MET A 133 -5.19 21.53 1.44
CA MET A 133 -6.59 21.65 1.02
C MET A 133 -7.52 20.83 1.93
N ASP A 134 -8.81 21.19 1.97
CA ASP A 134 -9.87 20.30 2.43
C ASP A 134 -10.01 19.10 1.48
N PHE A 135 -10.81 18.10 1.87
CA PHE A 135 -10.87 16.86 1.09
C PHE A 135 -11.57 17.05 -0.25
N PHE A 136 -12.66 17.81 -0.30
CA PHE A 136 -13.39 18.03 -1.54
C PHE A 136 -12.55 18.79 -2.57
N SER A 137 -11.92 19.88 -2.16
CA SER A 137 -10.99 20.64 -3.00
C SER A 137 -9.82 19.80 -3.49
N ALA A 138 -9.26 18.96 -2.62
CA ALA A 138 -8.17 18.06 -2.97
C ALA A 138 -8.58 16.98 -3.99
N LEU A 139 -9.83 16.47 -3.93
CA LEU A 139 -10.39 15.56 -4.93
C LEU A 139 -10.56 16.25 -6.29
N LYS A 140 -11.07 17.47 -6.31
CA LYS A 140 -11.25 18.24 -7.55
C LYS A 140 -9.91 18.59 -8.21
N ASN A 141 -8.90 18.87 -7.41
CA ASN A 141 -7.58 19.27 -7.90
C ASN A 141 -6.68 18.11 -8.34
N GLU A 142 -7.19 16.85 -8.34
CA GLU A 142 -6.37 15.69 -8.68
C GLU A 142 -5.82 15.73 -10.11
N ASP A 143 -6.60 16.21 -11.07
CA ASP A 143 -6.19 16.24 -12.47
C ASP A 143 -5.05 17.26 -12.67
N ASN A 144 -5.14 18.45 -12.09
CA ASN A 144 -4.05 19.44 -12.09
C ASN A 144 -2.76 18.87 -11.44
N ARG A 145 -2.90 18.13 -10.33
CA ARG A 145 -1.75 17.48 -9.68
C ARG A 145 -1.07 16.44 -10.57
N ARG A 146 -1.84 15.78 -11.44
CA ARG A 146 -1.30 14.83 -12.42
C ARG A 146 -0.51 15.56 -13.50
N GLU A 147 -1.04 16.65 -14.04
CA GLU A 147 -0.36 17.52 -15.02
C GLU A 147 0.93 18.11 -14.41
N GLU A 148 0.89 18.52 -13.17
CA GLU A 148 2.04 19.03 -12.43
C GLU A 148 3.03 17.94 -11.97
N SER A 149 2.81 16.67 -12.32
CA SER A 149 3.69 15.53 -11.98
C SER A 149 3.92 15.35 -10.47
N TYR A 150 2.90 15.55 -9.65
CA TYR A 150 2.92 15.12 -8.25
C TYR A 150 3.07 13.61 -8.17
N SER A 151 3.59 13.06 -7.08
CA SER A 151 3.63 11.61 -6.93
C SER A 151 2.21 11.02 -6.98
N ASP A 152 2.09 9.81 -7.53
CA ASP A 152 0.80 9.13 -7.65
C ASP A 152 0.07 8.94 -6.32
N PHE A 153 0.78 9.10 -5.21
CA PHE A 153 0.18 9.05 -3.88
C PHE A 153 -0.79 10.23 -3.59
N TRP A 154 -0.75 11.29 -4.38
CA TRP A 154 -1.70 12.40 -4.33
C TRP A 154 -2.98 12.14 -5.13
N TYR A 155 -3.03 11.06 -5.92
CA TYR A 155 -4.14 10.78 -6.81
C TYR A 155 -5.17 9.89 -6.10
N TYR A 156 -6.10 10.54 -5.38
CA TYR A 156 -7.05 9.85 -4.51
C TYR A 156 -8.06 9.02 -5.28
N ARG A 157 -8.62 9.56 -6.38
CA ARG A 157 -9.56 8.86 -7.25
C ARG A 157 -8.86 7.76 -8.04
N PHE A 158 -7.74 8.08 -8.67
CA PHE A 158 -6.95 7.14 -9.46
C PHE A 158 -6.53 5.88 -8.68
N ASN A 159 -6.05 6.06 -7.47
CA ASN A 159 -5.65 4.93 -6.61
C ASN A 159 -6.85 4.14 -6.07
N SER A 160 -8.07 4.67 -6.16
CA SER A 160 -9.31 4.01 -5.74
C SER A 160 -10.12 3.43 -6.90
N THR A 161 -9.62 3.53 -8.14
CA THR A 161 -10.20 2.92 -9.33
C THR A 161 -9.48 1.60 -9.61
N TYR A 162 -10.17 0.47 -9.42
CA TYR A 162 -9.60 -0.87 -9.35
C TYR A 162 -9.87 -1.74 -10.56
N TYR A 163 -11.12 -1.65 -11.10
CA TYR A 163 -11.68 -2.62 -12.06
C TYR A 163 -10.76 -2.88 -13.25
N LYS A 164 -10.43 -1.83 -14.02
CA LYS A 164 -9.60 -1.98 -15.22
C LYS A 164 -8.23 -2.55 -14.90
N LYS A 165 -7.63 -2.13 -13.79
CA LYS A 165 -6.30 -2.60 -13.34
C LYS A 165 -6.32 -4.08 -12.96
N ILE A 166 -7.34 -4.51 -12.20
CA ILE A 166 -7.53 -5.92 -11.83
C ILE A 166 -7.85 -6.77 -13.07
N LEU A 167 -8.71 -6.27 -13.98
CA LEU A 167 -9.03 -6.96 -15.23
C LEU A 167 -7.78 -7.21 -16.05
N MET A 168 -6.92 -6.19 -16.21
CA MET A 168 -5.66 -6.35 -16.93
C MET A 168 -4.71 -7.32 -16.21
N ALA A 169 -4.62 -7.25 -14.88
CA ALA A 169 -3.82 -8.22 -14.12
C ALA A 169 -4.32 -9.66 -14.36
N LYS A 170 -5.64 -9.90 -14.28
CA LYS A 170 -6.23 -11.23 -14.55
C LYS A 170 -6.07 -11.70 -16.00
N LYS A 171 -5.97 -10.78 -16.97
CA LYS A 171 -5.69 -11.13 -18.38
C LYS A 171 -4.20 -11.46 -18.61
N THR A 172 -3.31 -10.87 -17.83
CA THR A 172 -1.87 -11.02 -18.04
C THR A 172 -1.30 -12.18 -17.25
N PHE A 173 -1.61 -12.29 -15.96
CA PHE A 173 -1.04 -13.30 -15.06
C PHE A 173 -1.98 -14.50 -14.92
N SER A 174 -1.41 -15.70 -14.89
CA SER A 174 -2.19 -16.93 -14.72
C SER A 174 -2.86 -17.04 -13.36
N ASN A 175 -2.28 -16.46 -12.31
CA ASN A 175 -2.75 -16.58 -10.94
C ASN A 175 -2.87 -15.22 -10.26
N VAL A 176 -4.10 -14.74 -10.06
CA VAL A 176 -4.40 -13.46 -9.40
C VAL A 176 -5.40 -13.67 -8.27
N LEU A 177 -4.99 -13.38 -7.04
CA LEU A 177 -5.83 -13.38 -5.86
C LEU A 177 -6.22 -11.96 -5.48
N VAL A 178 -7.53 -11.69 -5.43
CA VAL A 178 -8.06 -10.40 -4.97
C VAL A 178 -8.68 -10.56 -3.59
N LEU A 179 -8.24 -9.74 -2.64
CA LEU A 179 -8.72 -9.71 -1.25
C LEU A 179 -9.36 -8.37 -0.96
N THR A 180 -10.27 -8.31 0.03
CA THR A 180 -10.79 -7.05 0.56
C THR A 180 -10.17 -6.74 1.91
N ALA A 181 -9.85 -5.47 2.14
CA ALA A 181 -9.29 -5.00 3.41
C ALA A 181 -10.25 -5.23 4.58
N GLU A 182 -11.56 -5.17 4.31
CA GLU A 182 -12.62 -5.38 5.28
C GLU A 182 -12.66 -6.84 5.76
N GLU A 183 -12.57 -7.82 4.84
CA GLU A 183 -12.47 -9.24 5.19
C GLU A 183 -11.17 -9.51 5.95
N PHE A 184 -10.05 -8.99 5.46
CA PHE A 184 -8.75 -9.15 6.10
C PHE A 184 -8.72 -8.57 7.53
N LYS A 185 -9.40 -7.44 7.75
CA LYS A 185 -9.52 -6.83 9.08
C LYS A 185 -10.41 -7.64 10.02
N ARG A 186 -11.53 -8.18 9.50
CA ARG A 186 -12.51 -8.93 10.29
C ARG A 186 -12.03 -10.33 10.63
N ASN A 187 -11.50 -11.04 9.64
CA ASN A 187 -11.08 -12.43 9.72
C ASN A 187 -9.65 -12.62 9.20
N PRO A 188 -8.63 -12.08 9.90
CA PRO A 188 -7.25 -12.13 9.41
C PRO A 188 -6.71 -13.55 9.25
N GLU A 189 -7.09 -14.48 10.14
CA GLU A 189 -6.66 -15.88 10.05
C GLU A 189 -7.20 -16.56 8.79
N ILE A 190 -8.50 -16.42 8.50
CA ILE A 190 -9.13 -17.00 7.32
C ILE A 190 -8.50 -16.42 6.05
N THR A 191 -8.28 -15.11 6.03
CA THR A 191 -7.65 -14.45 4.88
C THR A 191 -6.20 -14.91 4.68
N LEU A 192 -5.44 -15.10 5.75
CA LEU A 192 -4.07 -15.64 5.66
C LEU A 192 -4.07 -17.09 5.17
N LYS A 193 -4.99 -17.94 5.64
CA LYS A 193 -5.13 -19.31 5.12
C LYS A 193 -5.42 -19.32 3.61
N LYS A 194 -6.29 -18.43 3.11
CA LYS A 194 -6.51 -18.26 1.65
C LYS A 194 -5.22 -17.88 0.92
N VAL A 195 -4.44 -16.95 1.49
CA VAL A 195 -3.15 -16.52 0.90
C VAL A 195 -2.14 -17.66 0.92
N TYR A 196 -2.03 -18.41 2.01
CA TYR A 196 -1.10 -19.52 2.11
C TYR A 196 -1.43 -20.65 1.13
N SER A 197 -2.73 -21.02 1.01
CA SER A 197 -3.19 -21.97 0.00
C SER A 197 -2.87 -21.48 -1.42
N PHE A 198 -3.14 -20.20 -1.70
CA PHE A 198 -2.82 -19.59 -3.00
C PHE A 198 -1.31 -19.63 -3.29
N LEU A 199 -0.46 -19.40 -2.31
CA LEU A 199 0.98 -19.44 -2.47
C LEU A 199 1.53 -20.89 -2.54
N GLY A 200 0.79 -21.88 -2.07
CA GLY A 200 1.21 -23.28 -2.01
C GLY A 200 2.14 -23.58 -0.82
N VAL A 201 1.95 -22.87 0.28
CA VAL A 201 2.70 -23.07 1.53
C VAL A 201 1.79 -23.67 2.61
N LYS A 202 2.39 -24.19 3.68
CA LYS A 202 1.65 -24.78 4.82
C LYS A 202 0.70 -23.77 5.46
N LEU A 203 -0.46 -24.23 5.95
CA LEU A 203 -1.48 -23.37 6.56
C LEU A 203 -1.17 -23.03 8.03
N ILE A 204 0.01 -22.49 8.30
CA ILE A 204 0.50 -22.19 9.64
C ILE A 204 0.25 -20.71 9.97
N VAL A 205 -0.74 -20.42 10.81
CA VAL A 205 -1.01 -19.06 11.30
C VAL A 205 -0.55 -18.94 12.75
N LYS A 206 0.48 -18.15 13.01
CA LYS A 206 0.94 -17.86 14.38
C LYS A 206 -0.02 -16.85 15.03
N LYS A 207 -0.79 -17.26 16.04
CA LYS A 207 -1.75 -16.40 16.75
C LYS A 207 -1.12 -15.10 17.28
N GLN A 208 0.08 -15.17 17.85
CA GLN A 208 0.85 -14.00 18.31
C GLN A 208 1.13 -12.99 17.21
N ALA A 209 1.23 -13.45 15.95
CA ALA A 209 1.42 -12.54 14.80
C ALA A 209 0.19 -11.65 14.61
N LEU A 210 -1.03 -12.17 14.84
CA LEU A 210 -2.29 -11.47 14.63
C LEU A 210 -2.54 -10.37 15.67
N GLU A 211 -1.96 -10.48 16.86
CA GLU A 211 -2.09 -9.48 17.93
C GLU A 211 -1.39 -8.15 17.57
N THR A 212 -0.40 -8.21 16.69
CA THR A 212 0.36 -7.02 16.28
C THR A 212 -0.37 -6.27 15.18
N LYS A 213 -1.02 -5.16 15.55
CA LYS A 213 -1.63 -4.25 14.57
C LYS A 213 -0.55 -3.41 13.89
N PHE A 214 -0.36 -3.60 12.59
CA PHE A 214 0.55 -2.81 11.78
C PHE A 214 -0.16 -1.60 11.18
N ASN A 215 0.50 -0.43 11.17
CA ASN A 215 0.00 0.80 10.58
C ASN A 215 -1.40 1.23 11.06
N VAL A 216 -1.62 1.23 12.36
CA VAL A 216 -2.81 1.85 12.93
C VAL A 216 -2.79 3.34 12.54
N GLY A 217 -3.65 3.72 11.61
CA GLY A 217 -3.80 5.11 11.21
C GLY A 217 -4.24 5.94 12.43
N GLY A 218 -3.61 7.08 12.63
CA GLY A 218 -4.03 8.06 13.65
C GLY A 218 -4.22 9.42 13.00
N TYR A 219 -5.11 10.22 13.55
CA TYR A 219 -5.21 11.64 13.27
C TYR A 219 -4.76 12.40 14.51
N TYR A 220 -3.91 13.40 14.34
CA TYR A 220 -3.21 14.03 15.45
C TYR A 220 -3.41 15.53 15.43
N LYS A 221 -3.49 16.15 16.61
CA LYS A 221 -3.54 17.60 16.75
C LYS A 221 -2.26 18.20 16.16
N LYS A 222 -2.39 19.18 15.27
CA LYS A 222 -1.25 19.87 14.67
C LYS A 222 -0.59 20.78 15.71
N ASN A 223 0.64 20.46 16.08
CA ASN A 223 1.50 21.29 16.92
C ASN A 223 2.98 21.06 16.55
N LEU A 224 3.90 21.79 17.17
CA LEU A 224 5.34 21.67 16.91
C LEU A 224 5.85 20.23 17.10
N ILE A 225 5.39 19.53 18.12
CA ILE A 225 5.82 18.17 18.47
C ILE A 225 5.35 17.17 17.41
N THR A 226 4.05 17.20 17.05
CA THR A 226 3.52 16.31 16.01
C THR A 226 4.12 16.62 14.63
N SER A 227 4.44 17.89 14.36
CA SER A 227 5.17 18.30 13.17
C SER A 227 6.56 17.70 13.13
N LEU A 228 7.28 17.75 14.24
CA LEU A 228 8.59 17.10 14.37
C LEU A 228 8.51 15.58 14.22
N ILE A 229 7.46 14.92 14.67
CA ILE A 229 7.29 13.46 14.58
C ILE A 229 6.91 13.03 13.18
N PHE A 230 5.91 13.67 12.55
CA PHE A 230 5.28 13.16 11.33
C PHE A 230 5.75 13.83 10.03
N GLN A 231 6.20 15.10 10.10
CA GLN A 231 6.61 15.81 8.89
C GLN A 231 7.89 15.20 8.29
N PRO A 232 7.90 14.83 6.99
CA PRO A 232 9.10 14.34 6.33
C PRO A 232 10.19 15.41 6.29
N SER A 233 11.43 15.02 6.59
CA SER A 233 12.60 15.90 6.46
C SER A 233 13.85 15.13 6.03
N ARG A 234 14.75 15.80 5.30
CA ARG A 234 16.05 15.21 4.88
C ARG A 234 16.88 14.81 6.10
N PHE A 235 16.88 15.63 7.16
CA PHE A 235 17.60 15.37 8.41
C PHE A 235 17.13 14.08 9.07
N LYS A 236 15.81 13.85 9.19
CA LYS A 236 15.28 12.58 9.71
C LYS A 236 15.67 11.38 8.87
N ASN A 237 15.71 11.53 7.56
CA ASN A 237 16.11 10.44 6.67
C ASN A 237 17.60 10.13 6.83
N ALA A 238 18.46 11.14 7.00
CA ALA A 238 19.88 10.97 7.31
C ALA A 238 20.06 10.30 8.69
N LEU A 239 19.35 10.78 9.70
CA LEU A 239 19.42 10.23 11.06
C LEU A 239 18.98 8.76 11.13
N LYS A 240 17.93 8.37 10.37
CA LYS A 240 17.49 6.97 10.28
C LYS A 240 18.50 6.03 9.61
N LYS A 241 19.39 6.55 8.78
CA LYS A 241 20.48 5.76 8.18
C LYS A 241 21.58 5.45 9.20
N ILE A 242 21.84 6.40 10.10
CA ILE A 242 22.89 6.30 11.13
C ILE A 242 22.35 5.55 12.36
N ILE A 243 21.18 5.97 12.85
CA ILE A 243 20.54 5.41 14.04
C ILE A 243 19.36 4.58 13.60
N LYS A 244 19.53 3.24 13.58
CA LYS A 244 18.39 2.33 13.39
C LYS A 244 17.50 2.40 14.62
N PRO A 245 16.25 2.92 14.53
CA PRO A 245 15.41 3.05 15.71
C PRO A 245 15.11 1.66 16.29
N THR A 246 15.55 1.44 17.52
CA THR A 246 15.30 0.22 18.27
C THR A 246 13.79 0.03 18.52
N ARG A 247 13.38 -1.19 18.88
CA ARG A 247 11.98 -1.50 19.24
C ARG A 247 11.48 -0.57 20.36
N GLY A 248 12.34 -0.25 21.35
CA GLY A 248 12.03 0.66 22.45
C GLY A 248 11.76 2.09 21.98
N ILE A 249 12.61 2.65 21.12
CA ILE A 249 12.42 4.01 20.56
C ILE A 249 11.10 4.09 19.77
N LYS A 250 10.79 3.08 18.95
CA LYS A 250 9.54 3.03 18.21
C LYS A 250 8.33 2.98 19.14
N MET A 251 8.41 2.22 20.22
CA MET A 251 7.35 2.09 21.21
C MET A 251 7.15 3.40 21.99
N LEU A 252 8.22 4.07 22.39
CA LEU A 252 8.20 5.40 23.04
C LEU A 252 7.55 6.44 22.14
N VAL A 253 7.98 6.56 20.88
CA VAL A 253 7.39 7.48 19.90
C VAL A 253 5.91 7.18 19.68
N SER A 254 5.54 5.91 19.58
CA SER A 254 4.14 5.47 19.44
C SER A 254 3.31 5.83 20.67
N ARG A 255 3.83 5.60 21.87
CA ARG A 255 3.15 5.93 23.14
C ARG A 255 2.97 7.44 23.29
N PHE A 256 4.02 8.20 23.01
CA PHE A 256 3.99 9.66 23.08
C PHE A 256 3.05 10.27 22.02
N SER A 257 3.05 9.74 20.80
CA SER A 257 2.15 10.24 19.76
C SER A 257 0.67 10.02 20.07
N ARG A 258 0.32 8.98 20.86
CA ARG A 258 -1.08 8.72 21.29
C ARG A 258 -1.65 9.86 22.14
N LEU A 259 -0.82 10.57 22.89
CA LEU A 259 -1.26 11.72 23.71
C LEU A 259 -1.84 12.85 22.84
N PHE A 260 -1.42 12.94 21.60
CA PHE A 260 -1.88 13.96 20.64
C PHE A 260 -2.88 13.40 19.63
N GLN A 261 -3.28 12.15 19.80
CA GLN A 261 -4.25 11.51 18.90
C GLN A 261 -5.64 12.09 19.18
N ILE A 262 -6.28 12.57 18.13
CA ILE A 262 -7.66 13.05 18.19
C ILE A 262 -8.56 12.18 17.31
N LYS A 263 -9.86 12.29 17.53
CA LYS A 263 -10.85 11.59 16.71
C LYS A 263 -10.66 11.97 15.23
N GLN A 264 -10.64 10.97 14.37
CA GLN A 264 -10.57 11.19 12.93
C GLN A 264 -11.86 11.94 12.50
N PRO A 265 -11.74 13.06 11.76
CA PRO A 265 -12.91 13.75 11.25
C PRO A 265 -13.70 12.83 10.30
N SER A 266 -15.00 13.02 10.23
CA SER A 266 -15.87 12.38 9.23
C SER A 266 -15.63 12.98 7.85
N ILE A 267 -15.97 12.21 6.82
CA ILE A 267 -15.99 12.72 5.44
C ILE A 267 -17.17 13.70 5.34
N ASP A 268 -16.93 14.87 4.77
CA ASP A 268 -17.97 15.85 4.47
C ASP A 268 -18.97 15.32 3.42
N GLN A 269 -20.18 15.86 3.41
CA GLN A 269 -21.26 15.34 2.57
C GLN A 269 -21.00 15.55 1.07
N ASP A 270 -20.36 16.66 0.71
CA ASP A 270 -20.07 16.99 -0.70
C ASP A 270 -19.04 16.02 -1.28
N SER A 271 -17.95 15.77 -0.54
CA SER A 271 -16.97 14.73 -0.88
C SER A 271 -17.60 13.35 -0.99
N LEU A 272 -18.51 13.01 -0.06
CA LEU A 272 -19.20 11.73 -0.07
C LEU A 272 -20.09 11.57 -1.30
N ASN A 273 -20.92 12.56 -1.61
CA ASN A 273 -21.81 12.55 -2.77
C ASN A 273 -21.02 12.48 -4.08
N TYR A 274 -19.98 13.30 -4.19
CA TYR A 274 -19.07 13.32 -5.35
C TYR A 274 -18.45 11.96 -5.60
N LEU A 275 -17.88 11.32 -4.57
CA LEU A 275 -17.21 10.04 -4.69
C LEU A 275 -18.18 8.87 -4.91
N LYS A 276 -19.39 8.90 -4.33
CA LYS A 276 -20.44 7.91 -4.62
C LYS A 276 -20.80 7.91 -6.10
N LYS A 277 -21.06 9.09 -6.67
CA LYS A 277 -21.34 9.26 -8.10
C LYS A 277 -20.15 8.76 -8.94
N HIS A 278 -18.94 9.11 -8.56
CA HIS A 278 -17.71 8.75 -9.28
C HIS A 278 -17.46 7.23 -9.29
N PHE A 279 -17.69 6.54 -8.15
CA PHE A 279 -17.38 5.11 -8.03
C PHE A 279 -18.57 4.17 -8.26
N SER A 280 -19.78 4.65 -8.52
CA SER A 280 -20.96 3.77 -8.71
C SER A 280 -20.75 2.72 -9.80
N LYS A 281 -20.26 3.12 -10.98
CA LYS A 281 -19.95 2.20 -12.09
C LYS A 281 -18.80 1.25 -11.73
N GLU A 282 -17.80 1.75 -11.03
CA GLU A 282 -16.65 0.99 -10.54
C GLU A 282 -17.10 -0.18 -9.66
N ILE A 283 -17.96 0.10 -8.67
CA ILE A 283 -18.49 -0.91 -7.74
C ILE A 283 -19.30 -1.98 -8.47
N ASN A 284 -20.16 -1.56 -9.42
CA ASN A 284 -20.95 -2.51 -10.20
C ASN A 284 -20.05 -3.45 -11.02
N ASN A 285 -18.97 -2.93 -11.59
CA ASN A 285 -18.02 -3.74 -12.34
C ASN A 285 -17.24 -4.72 -11.44
N LEU A 286 -16.89 -4.31 -10.22
CA LEU A 286 -16.22 -5.18 -9.26
C LEU A 286 -17.13 -6.31 -8.77
N LYS A 287 -18.43 -6.05 -8.57
CA LYS A 287 -19.43 -7.09 -8.27
C LYS A 287 -19.48 -8.16 -9.38
N LYS A 288 -19.47 -7.73 -10.66
CA LYS A 288 -19.43 -8.66 -11.81
C LYS A 288 -18.15 -9.51 -11.85
N MET A 289 -17.09 -9.09 -11.20
CA MET A 289 -15.84 -9.86 -11.03
C MET A 289 -15.87 -10.79 -9.80
N ASN A 290 -17.01 -10.96 -9.13
CA ASN A 290 -17.19 -11.72 -7.89
C ASN A 290 -16.31 -11.21 -6.73
N ILE A 291 -16.05 -9.90 -6.67
CA ILE A 291 -15.37 -9.29 -5.52
C ILE A 291 -16.46 -8.94 -4.49
N ASP A 292 -16.32 -9.48 -3.26
CA ASP A 292 -17.25 -9.19 -2.18
C ASP A 292 -17.14 -7.75 -1.69
N VAL A 293 -18.08 -6.92 -2.14
CA VAL A 293 -18.23 -5.53 -1.74
C VAL A 293 -19.37 -5.32 -0.72
N SER A 294 -19.93 -6.40 -0.17
CA SER A 294 -21.11 -6.34 0.73
C SER A 294 -20.86 -5.54 2.01
N LYS A 295 -19.61 -5.40 2.40
CA LYS A 295 -19.17 -4.64 3.60
C LYS A 295 -18.77 -3.20 3.28
N TRP A 296 -18.85 -2.81 2.02
CA TRP A 296 -18.57 -1.45 1.60
C TRP A 296 -19.80 -0.56 1.79
N ARG A 297 -19.62 0.75 1.66
CA ARG A 297 -20.71 1.72 1.70
C ARG A 297 -21.75 1.40 0.61
N LYS A 298 -22.99 1.84 0.82
CA LYS A 298 -24.00 1.85 -0.24
C LYS A 298 -23.67 2.98 -1.23
N TYR A 299 -23.56 2.61 -2.49
CA TYR A 299 -23.26 3.47 -3.63
C TYR A 299 -24.49 3.69 -4.50
#